data_d8ede7ac29cfba4092002746c4f079d0
#
_entry.id   d8ede7ac29cfba4092002746c4f079d0
#
_cell.length_a   1.000
_cell.length_b   1.000
_cell.length_c   1.000
_cell.angle_alpha   90.00
_cell.angle_beta   90.00
_cell.angle_gamma   90.00
#
_symmetry.space_group_name_H-M   'P 1'
#
loop_
_entity.id
_entity.type
_entity.pdbx_description
1 polymer ?
#
loop_
_entity_poly.entity_id
_entity_poly.type
_entity_poly.pdbx_seq_one_letter_code
_entity_poly.pdbx_strand_id
1 'polypeptide(L)'
;MGSPYFRFKRFTVWHDRCAMKVGTDGVLLGAWCELPRVNNKCVRVLDIGTGSGLIALMLAQRLEKETQCFAIRGIDIEPSAVEQSRINFEASPWASHLSTNNCSLQELVN
;
A
#
# COMPACT_ATOMS: atom_id res chain seq x y z
N MET A 1 4.56 -21.45 12.26
CA MET A 1 4.91 -20.75 11.12
C MET A 1 3.73 -20.25 10.33
N GLY A 2 3.59 -19.02 10.07
CA GLY A 2 2.48 -18.47 9.31
C GLY A 2 2.61 -18.71 7.81
N SER A 3 1.54 -18.46 7.10
CA SER A 3 1.54 -18.43 5.65
C SER A 3 2.43 -17.30 5.14
N PRO A 4 3.09 -17.44 3.98
CA PRO A 4 3.89 -16.37 3.41
C PRO A 4 3.05 -15.23 2.84
N TYR A 5 1.74 -15.40 2.81
CA TYR A 5 0.83 -14.39 2.29
C TYR A 5 -0.45 -14.32 3.10
N PHE A 6 -1.18 -13.21 2.92
CA PHE A 6 -2.52 -13.02 3.46
C PHE A 6 -3.46 -12.72 2.28
N ARG A 7 -4.54 -13.49 2.17
CA ARG A 7 -5.47 -13.35 1.05
C ARG A 7 -6.70 -12.54 1.45
N PHE A 8 -6.95 -11.46 0.72
CA PHE A 8 -8.21 -10.73 0.76
C PHE A 8 -9.09 -11.19 -0.42
N LYS A 9 -10.32 -10.74 -0.48
CA LYS A 9 -11.23 -11.16 -1.55
C LYS A 9 -10.73 -10.77 -2.94
N ARG A 10 -10.14 -9.59 -3.08
CA ARG A 10 -9.75 -9.04 -4.38
C ARG A 10 -8.25 -8.97 -4.60
N PHE A 11 -7.46 -9.21 -3.57
CA PHE A 11 -6.01 -9.13 -3.70
C PHE A 11 -5.33 -9.98 -2.64
N THR A 12 -4.07 -10.30 -2.90
CA THR A 12 -3.23 -11.06 -1.98
C THR A 12 -2.03 -10.21 -1.58
N VAL A 13 -1.66 -10.27 -0.32
CA VAL A 13 -0.51 -9.54 0.21
C VAL A 13 0.55 -10.55 0.63
N TRP A 14 1.64 -10.62 -0.11
CA TRP A 14 2.80 -11.43 0.25
C TRP A 14 3.62 -10.66 1.27
N HIS A 15 4.07 -11.32 2.33
CA HIS A 15 4.82 -10.69 3.41
C HIS A 15 6.02 -11.51 3.88
N ASP A 16 6.44 -12.47 3.08
CA ASP A 16 7.56 -13.36 3.41
C ASP A 16 8.91 -12.63 3.42
N ARG A 17 9.01 -11.49 2.75
CA ARG A 17 10.22 -10.66 2.68
C ARG A 17 10.20 -9.48 3.62
N CYS A 18 9.14 -9.29 4.39
CA CYS A 18 8.99 -8.17 5.31
C CYS A 18 9.34 -8.60 6.72
N ALA A 19 9.97 -7.68 7.48
CA ALA A 19 10.22 -7.89 8.90
C ALA A 19 8.92 -7.98 9.68
N MET A 20 7.93 -7.16 9.28
CA MET A 20 6.60 -7.18 9.91
C MET A 20 5.59 -7.84 8.97
N LYS A 21 4.89 -8.83 9.50
CA LYS A 21 3.86 -9.53 8.75
C LYS A 21 2.54 -8.77 8.80
N VAL A 22 1.61 -9.14 7.91
CA VAL A 22 0.25 -8.59 7.94
C VAL A 22 -0.38 -8.96 9.29
N GLY A 23 -0.88 -7.98 9.98
CA GLY A 23 -1.51 -8.15 11.28
C GLY A 23 -2.85 -7.43 11.37
N THR A 24 -3.59 -7.72 12.42
CA THR A 24 -4.92 -7.16 12.66
C THR A 24 -4.90 -5.64 12.68
N ASP A 25 -3.90 -5.04 13.32
CA ASP A 25 -3.81 -3.58 13.44
C ASP A 25 -3.71 -2.91 12.08
N GLY A 26 -2.88 -3.45 11.18
CA GLY A 26 -2.74 -2.92 9.83
C GLY A 26 -4.03 -3.05 9.02
N VAL A 27 -4.72 -4.18 9.13
CA VAL A 27 -5.99 -4.42 8.46
C VAL A 27 -7.04 -3.42 8.95
N LEU A 28 -7.14 -3.21 10.27
CA LEU A 28 -8.10 -2.26 10.83
C LEU A 28 -7.79 -0.83 10.41
N LEU A 29 -6.51 -0.45 10.42
CA LEU A 29 -6.10 0.88 9.97
C LEU A 29 -6.47 1.11 8.51
N GLY A 30 -6.16 0.16 7.64
CA GLY A 30 -6.49 0.26 6.22
C GLY A 30 -7.99 0.33 5.96
N ALA A 31 -8.80 -0.36 6.79
CA ALA A 31 -10.24 -0.36 6.63
C ALA A 31 -10.90 0.91 7.16
N TRP A 32 -10.36 1.53 8.21
CA TRP A 32 -11.05 2.59 8.95
C TRP A 32 -10.41 3.96 8.89
N CYS A 33 -9.19 4.12 8.37
CA CYS A 33 -8.62 5.45 8.25
C CYS A 33 -9.49 6.31 7.35
N GLU A 34 -9.53 7.61 7.64
CA GLU A 34 -10.31 8.55 6.84
C GLU A 34 -9.68 8.77 5.47
N LEU A 35 -10.52 8.78 4.45
CA LEU A 35 -10.10 9.16 3.11
C LEU A 35 -10.37 10.65 2.90
N PRO A 36 -9.52 11.35 2.12
CA PRO A 36 -9.80 12.74 1.78
C PRO A 36 -11.08 12.83 0.95
N ARG A 37 -11.76 13.97 1.02
CA ARG A 37 -12.91 14.21 0.16
C ARG A 37 -12.45 14.29 -1.28
N VAL A 38 -13.19 13.59 -2.15
CA VAL A 38 -12.91 13.60 -3.57
C VAL A 38 -13.85 14.60 -4.24
N ASN A 39 -13.31 15.75 -4.64
CA ASN A 39 -14.07 16.84 -5.27
C ASN A 39 -13.56 17.05 -6.69
N ASN A 40 -13.75 16.06 -7.56
CA ASN A 40 -13.30 16.12 -8.97
C ASN A 40 -11.80 16.36 -9.14
N LYS A 41 -11.01 16.10 -8.09
CA LYS A 41 -9.55 16.22 -8.13
C LYS A 41 -8.92 14.85 -7.97
N CYS A 42 -7.72 14.70 -8.50
CA CYS A 42 -6.94 13.49 -8.27
C CYS A 42 -6.48 13.43 -6.83
N VAL A 43 -6.58 12.25 -6.24
CA VAL A 43 -6.15 12.00 -4.87
C VAL A 43 -4.73 11.41 -4.90
N ARG A 44 -3.83 11.99 -4.11
CA ARG A 44 -2.48 11.48 -3.95
C ARG A 44 -2.25 11.09 -2.51
N VAL A 45 -1.73 9.89 -2.31
CA VAL A 45 -1.47 9.33 -0.99
C VAL A 45 -0.01 8.93 -0.90
N LEU A 46 0.61 9.22 0.23
CA LEU A 46 1.95 8.76 0.56
C LEU A 46 1.85 7.81 1.75
N ASP A 47 2.29 6.58 1.55
CA ASP A 47 2.32 5.56 2.61
C ASP A 47 3.76 5.41 3.09
N ILE A 48 4.06 6.00 4.25
CA ILE A 48 5.39 6.01 4.83
C ILE A 48 5.59 4.72 5.63
N GLY A 49 6.67 4.00 5.32
CA GLY A 49 6.91 2.69 5.91
C GLY A 49 5.91 1.66 5.36
N THR A 50 5.78 1.61 4.05
CA THR A 50 4.75 0.82 3.37
C THR A 50 4.83 -0.69 3.64
N GLY A 51 6.02 -1.20 3.98
CA GLY A 51 6.22 -2.62 4.25
C GLY A 51 5.76 -3.49 3.10
N SER A 52 4.82 -4.39 3.36
CA SER A 52 4.23 -5.25 2.33
C SER A 52 3.30 -4.51 1.38
N GLY A 53 2.94 -3.26 1.68
CA GLY A 53 2.00 -2.48 0.88
C GLY A 53 0.53 -2.70 1.28
N LEU A 54 0.29 -3.32 2.42
CA LEU A 54 -1.07 -3.66 2.87
C LEU A 54 -2.00 -2.45 2.89
N ILE A 55 -1.59 -1.38 3.58
CA ILE A 55 -2.45 -0.20 3.76
C ILE A 55 -2.69 0.47 2.41
N ALA A 56 -1.65 0.60 1.59
CA ALA A 56 -1.79 1.17 0.25
C ALA A 56 -2.80 0.40 -0.60
N LEU A 57 -2.75 -0.93 -0.55
CA LEU A 57 -3.68 -1.77 -1.29
C LEU A 57 -5.11 -1.62 -0.80
N MET A 58 -5.31 -1.56 0.51
CA MET A 58 -6.63 -1.36 1.08
C MET A 58 -7.20 0.01 0.73
N LEU A 59 -6.36 1.04 0.74
CA LEU A 59 -6.77 2.39 0.34
C LEU A 59 -7.10 2.45 -1.15
N ALA A 60 -6.33 1.76 -1.99
CA ALA A 60 -6.62 1.70 -3.43
C ALA A 60 -8.00 1.10 -3.68
N GLN A 61 -8.33 0.03 -2.98
CA GLN A 61 -9.65 -0.60 -3.11
C GLN A 61 -10.76 0.36 -2.68
N ARG A 62 -10.56 1.13 -1.63
CA ARG A 62 -11.55 2.11 -1.16
C ARG A 62 -11.66 3.29 -2.11
N LEU A 63 -10.53 3.81 -2.60
CA LEU A 63 -10.51 4.97 -3.50
C LEU A 63 -11.11 4.66 -4.86
N GLU A 64 -10.97 3.45 -5.35
CA GLU A 64 -11.52 3.06 -6.65
C GLU A 64 -13.03 3.29 -6.73
N LYS A 65 -13.73 3.24 -5.59
CA LYS A 65 -15.17 3.49 -5.52
C LYS A 65 -15.52 4.96 -5.58
N GLU A 66 -14.56 5.84 -5.30
CA GLU A 66 -14.78 7.27 -5.21
C GLU A 66 -14.27 8.01 -6.45
N THR A 67 -13.19 7.53 -7.05
CA THR A 67 -12.56 8.21 -8.17
C THR A 67 -11.70 7.23 -8.97
N GLN A 68 -11.49 7.55 -10.25
CA GLN A 68 -10.52 6.84 -11.08
C GLN A 68 -9.18 7.57 -11.10
N CYS A 69 -9.12 8.79 -10.57
CA CYS A 69 -7.89 9.57 -10.57
C CYS A 69 -7.27 9.55 -9.18
N PHE A 70 -6.45 8.55 -8.92
CA PHE A 70 -5.69 8.48 -7.69
C PHE A 70 -4.34 7.83 -7.94
N ALA A 71 -3.38 8.18 -7.09
CA ALA A 71 -2.05 7.58 -7.08
C ALA A 71 -1.61 7.43 -5.63
N ILE A 72 -1.13 6.24 -5.30
CA ILE A 72 -0.60 5.95 -3.97
C ILE A 72 0.85 5.55 -4.13
N ARG A 73 1.72 6.23 -3.38
CA ARG A 73 3.14 5.96 -3.38
C ARG A 73 3.55 5.44 -2.02
N GLY A 74 4.12 4.24 -1.98
CA GLY A 74 4.72 3.71 -0.78
C GLY A 74 6.20 4.03 -0.74
N ILE A 75 6.73 4.31 0.44
CA ILE A 75 8.16 4.42 0.65
C ILE A 75 8.57 3.56 1.84
N ASP A 76 9.77 3.05 1.78
CA ASP A 76 10.33 2.26 2.88
C ASP A 76 11.85 2.34 2.82
N ILE A 77 12.49 2.34 3.98
CA ILE A 77 13.95 2.33 4.08
C ILE A 77 14.53 0.95 3.88
N GLU A 78 13.72 -0.10 4.00
CA GLU A 78 14.17 -1.48 3.85
C GLU A 78 13.99 -1.94 2.40
N PRO A 79 15.09 -2.30 1.70
CA PRO A 79 14.98 -2.74 0.31
C PRO A 79 14.09 -3.97 0.13
N SER A 80 14.09 -4.91 1.08
CA SER A 80 13.26 -6.10 1.01
C SER A 80 11.77 -5.76 1.10
N ALA A 81 11.41 -4.74 1.88
CA ALA A 81 10.03 -4.26 1.97
C ALA A 81 9.60 -3.60 0.65
N VAL A 82 10.47 -2.81 0.04
CA VAL A 82 10.19 -2.18 -1.25
C VAL A 82 9.94 -3.25 -2.32
N GLU A 83 10.78 -4.26 -2.38
CA GLU A 83 10.61 -5.35 -3.32
C GLU A 83 9.30 -6.09 -3.08
N GLN A 84 8.95 -6.34 -1.82
CA GLN A 84 7.71 -7.01 -1.45
C GLN A 84 6.49 -6.18 -1.85
N SER A 85 6.49 -4.88 -1.53
CA SER A 85 5.37 -4.02 -1.91
C SER A 85 5.26 -3.90 -3.43
N ARG A 86 6.38 -3.84 -4.14
CA ARG A 86 6.36 -3.80 -5.61
C ARG A 86 5.68 -5.04 -6.19
N ILE A 87 6.02 -6.22 -5.69
CA ILE A 87 5.41 -7.46 -6.14
C ILE A 87 3.90 -7.44 -5.89
N ASN A 88 3.50 -7.02 -4.69
CA ASN A 88 2.09 -6.97 -4.32
C ASN A 88 1.31 -5.95 -5.15
N PHE A 89 1.92 -4.79 -5.41
CA PHE A 89 1.28 -3.74 -6.21
C PHE A 89 1.09 -4.18 -7.66
N GLU A 90 2.12 -4.76 -8.25
CA GLU A 90 2.06 -5.22 -9.64
C GLU A 90 1.03 -6.33 -9.85
N ALA A 91 0.82 -7.17 -8.84
CA ALA A 91 -0.13 -8.27 -8.90
C ALA A 91 -1.57 -7.85 -8.58
N SER A 92 -1.77 -6.61 -8.14
CA SER A 92 -3.09 -6.13 -7.74
C SER A 92 -3.88 -5.53 -8.91
N PRO A 93 -5.22 -5.40 -8.77
CA PRO A 93 -6.03 -4.72 -9.78
C PRO A 93 -5.68 -3.24 -9.98
N TRP A 94 -4.92 -2.64 -9.03
CA TRP A 94 -4.63 -1.21 -9.03
C TRP A 94 -3.17 -0.90 -9.38
N ALA A 95 -2.49 -1.81 -10.08
CA ALA A 95 -1.07 -1.68 -10.38
C ALA A 95 -0.70 -0.33 -11.01
N SER A 96 -1.56 0.21 -11.87
CA SER A 96 -1.30 1.49 -12.54
C SER A 96 -1.40 2.70 -11.61
N HIS A 97 -1.98 2.53 -10.42
CA HIS A 97 -2.17 3.60 -9.43
C HIS A 97 -1.16 3.54 -8.29
N LEU A 98 -0.35 2.49 -8.23
CA LEU A 98 0.51 2.21 -7.10
C LEU A 98 1.98 2.24 -7.51
N SER A 99 2.81 2.82 -6.65
CA SER A 99 4.27 2.80 -6.82
C SER A 99 4.95 2.70 -5.47
N THR A 100 6.21 2.27 -5.47
CA THR A 100 6.98 2.15 -4.25
C THR A 100 8.43 2.53 -4.53
N ASN A 101 9.08 3.15 -3.53
CA ASN A 101 10.47 3.60 -3.64
C ASN A 101 11.23 3.30 -2.36
N ASN A 102 12.50 2.97 -2.51
CA ASN A 102 13.42 2.76 -1.40
C ASN A 102 14.00 4.11 -0.98
N CYS A 103 13.35 4.76 -0.05
CA CYS A 103 13.84 6.03 0.49
C CYS A 103 13.16 6.33 1.82
N SER A 104 13.74 7.27 2.56
CA SER A 104 13.11 7.82 3.75
C SER A 104 12.22 9.01 3.37
N LEU A 105 11.35 9.42 4.28
CA LEU A 105 10.57 10.65 4.08
C LEU A 105 11.49 11.85 3.93
N GLN A 106 12.56 11.90 4.71
CA GLN A 106 13.51 13.01 4.67
C GLN A 106 14.17 13.12 3.29
N GLU A 107 14.56 11.99 2.70
CA GLU A 107 15.14 11.97 1.35
C GLU A 107 14.14 12.45 0.30
N LEU A 108 12.86 12.10 0.49
CA LEU A 108 11.83 12.44 -0.46
C LEU A 108 11.53 13.94 -0.50
N VAL A 109 11.62 14.65 0.66
CA VAL A 109 11.28 16.06 0.76
C VAL A 109 12.47 17.01 0.61
N ASN A 110 13.67 16.49 0.56
CA ASN A 110 14.89 17.31 0.41
C ASN A 110 15.25 17.58 -1.04
#